data_cc2c5602e17a195e66f016d76b62ce09
#
_entry.id   cc2c5602e17a195e66f016d76b62ce09
#
_cell.length_a   1.000
_cell.length_b   1.000
_cell.length_c   1.000
_cell.angle_alpha   90.00
_cell.angle_beta   90.00
_cell.angle_gamma   90.00
#
_symmetry.space_group_name_H-M   'P 1'
#
loop_
_entity.id
_entity.type
_entity.pdbx_description
1 polymer ?
#
loop_
_entity_poly.entity_id
_entity_poly.type
_entity_poly.pdbx_seq_one_letter_code
_entity_poly.pdbx_strand_id
1 'polypeptide(L)'
;MSLYRNKEFYYDPTAGAALSHVASEERRKERKANHIYRPLTYIVSPYAGDILVNVEAARRYCRFAVDQGRIPLCSHLLYPQFLRDDDPEERDLGLFFGKILMDHCKEVWIFSDGEFTPGMEAEYKRAKRHEQKIRYFTTDCQETGGPGFGGADGPI
;
A
#
# COMPACT_ATOMS: atom_id res chain seq x y z
N MET A 1 23.69 21.67 18.34
CA MET A 1 23.39 22.32 19.63
C MET A 1 23.40 21.27 20.73
N SER A 2 24.16 21.47 21.78
CA SER A 2 24.12 20.58 22.95
C SER A 2 22.89 20.87 23.79
N LEU A 3 22.06 19.86 24.05
CA LEU A 3 20.86 19.95 24.90
C LEU A 3 21.19 20.28 26.38
N TYR A 4 22.47 20.25 26.74
CA TYR A 4 22.94 20.40 28.11
C TYR A 4 23.61 21.75 28.41
N ARG A 5 23.50 22.72 27.48
CA ARG A 5 24.02 24.07 27.69
C ARG A 5 22.90 25.09 27.64
N ASN A 6 22.86 25.96 28.64
CA ASN A 6 21.93 27.07 28.65
C ASN A 6 22.38 28.19 27.67
N LYS A 7 21.58 29.28 27.57
CA LYS A 7 21.88 30.43 26.69
C LYS A 7 23.24 31.11 26.96
N GLU A 8 23.81 30.87 28.13
CA GLU A 8 25.13 31.40 28.54
C GLU A 8 26.26 30.37 28.40
N PHE A 9 25.97 29.24 27.73
CA PHE A 9 26.89 28.12 27.47
C PHE A 9 27.37 27.33 28.71
N TYR A 10 26.72 27.52 29.85
CA TYR A 10 26.95 26.68 31.02
C TYR A 10 26.27 25.32 30.88
N TYR A 11 26.93 24.33 31.46
CA TYR A 11 26.39 22.96 31.47
C TYR A 11 25.24 22.90 32.50
N ASP A 12 24.02 22.62 32.01
CA ASP A 12 22.84 22.43 32.84
C ASP A 12 22.25 21.04 32.58
N PRO A 13 22.61 20.07 33.42
CA PRO A 13 22.14 18.70 33.28
C PRO A 13 20.63 18.56 33.54
N THR A 14 20.04 19.41 34.36
CA THR A 14 18.62 19.38 34.72
C THR A 14 17.75 19.80 33.55
N ALA A 15 18.10 20.93 32.92
CA ALA A 15 17.40 21.41 31.74
C ALA A 15 17.56 20.44 30.56
N GLY A 16 18.77 19.91 30.36
CA GLY A 16 19.04 18.93 29.32
C GLY A 16 18.25 17.63 29.51
N ALA A 17 18.15 17.14 30.72
CA ALA A 17 17.37 15.95 31.06
C ALA A 17 15.86 16.18 30.83
N ALA A 18 15.35 17.34 31.25
CA ALA A 18 13.94 17.69 31.05
C ALA A 18 13.59 17.78 29.55
N LEU A 19 14.42 18.44 28.73
CA LEU A 19 14.22 18.52 27.27
C LEU A 19 14.30 17.16 26.61
N SER A 20 15.24 16.32 27.04
CA SER A 20 15.37 14.95 26.55
C SER A 20 14.13 14.10 26.88
N HIS A 21 13.58 14.26 28.07
CA HIS A 21 12.37 13.56 28.49
C HIS A 21 11.15 13.97 27.66
N VAL A 22 10.95 15.28 27.46
CA VAL A 22 9.86 15.81 26.61
C VAL A 22 9.98 15.27 25.19
N ALA A 23 11.16 15.34 24.57
CA ALA A 23 11.39 14.83 23.23
C ALA A 23 11.15 13.30 23.12
N SER A 24 11.46 12.55 24.18
CA SER A 24 11.19 11.10 24.21
C SER A 24 9.70 10.79 24.34
N GLU A 25 8.96 11.58 25.10
CA GLU A 25 7.50 11.42 25.22
C GLU A 25 6.76 11.80 23.94
N GLU A 26 7.19 12.87 23.26
CA GLU A 26 6.64 13.24 21.96
C GLU A 26 6.84 12.14 20.92
N ARG A 27 8.06 11.61 20.80
CA ARG A 27 8.34 10.47 19.93
C ARG A 27 7.52 9.24 20.27
N ARG A 28 7.27 8.99 21.57
CA ARG A 28 6.42 7.88 22.01
C ARG A 28 4.96 8.09 21.61
N LYS A 29 4.44 9.32 21.72
CA LYS A 29 3.07 9.69 21.30
C LYS A 29 2.91 9.54 19.79
N GLU A 30 3.87 10.05 19.01
CA GLU A 30 3.89 9.91 17.55
C GLU A 30 3.96 8.44 17.12
N ARG A 31 4.80 7.64 17.78
CA ARG A 31 4.89 6.21 17.53
C ARG A 31 3.57 5.51 17.82
N LYS A 32 2.91 5.82 18.93
CA LYS A 32 1.58 5.27 19.26
C LYS A 32 0.52 5.66 18.23
N ALA A 33 0.52 6.91 17.79
CA ALA A 33 -0.41 7.40 16.78
C ALA A 33 -0.23 6.68 15.44
N ASN A 34 1.02 6.36 15.05
CA ASN A 34 1.34 5.64 13.82
C ASN A 34 1.16 4.12 13.93
N HIS A 35 1.17 3.56 15.13
CA HIS A 35 1.06 2.11 15.35
C HIS A 35 -0.33 1.67 15.82
N ILE A 36 -1.37 2.29 15.29
CA ILE A 36 -2.74 1.81 15.43
C ILE A 36 -3.03 0.70 14.41
N TYR A 37 -4.04 -0.13 14.71
CA TYR A 37 -4.48 -1.18 13.79
C TYR A 37 -4.86 -0.58 12.44
N ARG A 38 -4.36 -1.21 11.39
CA ARG A 38 -4.68 -0.86 10.00
C ARG A 38 -5.12 -2.13 9.25
N PRO A 39 -6.16 -2.07 8.43
CA PRO A 39 -6.60 -3.23 7.68
C PRO A 39 -5.62 -3.58 6.56
N LEU A 40 -5.45 -4.90 6.34
CA LEU A 40 -4.74 -5.42 5.18
C LEU A 40 -5.55 -5.11 3.92
N THR A 41 -4.90 -4.56 2.92
CA THR A 41 -5.51 -4.15 1.65
C THR A 41 -4.69 -4.70 0.50
N TYR A 42 -5.31 -5.52 -0.34
CA TYR A 42 -4.65 -6.06 -1.52
C TYR A 42 -4.72 -5.08 -2.67
N ILE A 43 -3.60 -4.81 -3.30
CA ILE A 43 -3.49 -3.87 -4.42
C ILE A 43 -3.48 -4.65 -5.73
N VAL A 44 -4.50 -4.44 -6.55
CA VAL A 44 -4.62 -4.98 -7.91
C VAL A 44 -4.24 -3.88 -8.90
N SER A 45 -3.25 -4.16 -9.73
CA SER A 45 -2.78 -3.24 -10.77
C SER A 45 -2.14 -4.01 -11.92
N PRO A 46 -1.94 -3.39 -13.10
CA PRO A 46 -1.24 -4.03 -14.20
C PRO A 46 0.20 -4.42 -13.82
N TYR A 47 0.66 -5.56 -14.32
CA TYR A 47 2.05 -5.99 -14.18
C TYR A 47 2.68 -6.32 -15.54
N ALA A 48 2.04 -7.18 -16.33
CA ALA A 48 2.50 -7.56 -17.66
C ALA A 48 2.51 -6.36 -18.65
N GLY A 49 3.36 -6.42 -19.63
CA GLY A 49 3.59 -5.35 -20.59
C GLY A 49 4.86 -4.58 -20.23
N ASP A 50 4.80 -3.28 -19.99
CA ASP A 50 5.93 -2.50 -19.51
C ASP A 50 6.08 -2.69 -17.99
N ILE A 51 6.86 -3.71 -17.62
CA ILE A 51 7.02 -4.12 -16.21
C ILE A 51 7.59 -3.00 -15.36
N LEU A 52 8.58 -2.25 -15.85
CA LEU A 52 9.20 -1.17 -15.09
C LEU A 52 8.21 -0.04 -14.77
N VAL A 53 7.42 0.36 -15.76
CA VAL A 53 6.38 1.38 -15.57
C VAL A 53 5.31 0.87 -14.62
N ASN A 54 4.89 -0.38 -14.77
CA ASN A 54 3.87 -0.99 -13.93
C ASN A 54 4.33 -1.17 -12.48
N VAL A 55 5.60 -1.51 -12.25
CA VAL A 55 6.19 -1.60 -10.90
C VAL A 55 6.22 -0.23 -10.22
N GLU A 56 6.64 0.82 -10.95
CA GLU A 56 6.63 2.18 -10.42
C GLU A 56 5.21 2.65 -10.07
N ALA A 57 4.24 2.35 -10.92
CA ALA A 57 2.83 2.64 -10.66
C ALA A 57 2.34 1.88 -9.41
N ALA A 58 2.62 0.60 -9.28
CA ALA A 58 2.24 -0.20 -8.12
C ALA A 58 2.84 0.34 -6.81
N ARG A 59 4.07 0.83 -6.84
CA ARG A 59 4.70 1.51 -5.70
C ARG A 59 3.93 2.76 -5.27
N ARG A 60 3.49 3.58 -6.23
CA ARG A 60 2.67 4.76 -5.95
C ARG A 60 1.33 4.39 -5.34
N TYR A 61 0.69 3.34 -5.84
CA TYR A 61 -0.59 2.86 -5.30
C TYR A 61 -0.44 2.34 -3.87
N CYS A 62 0.61 1.60 -3.60
CA CYS A 62 0.93 1.16 -2.24
C CYS A 62 1.20 2.35 -1.31
N ARG A 63 1.95 3.35 -1.76
CA ARG A 63 2.19 4.56 -0.99
C ARG A 63 0.88 5.30 -0.68
N PHE A 64 0.01 5.42 -1.66
CA PHE A 64 -1.32 5.99 -1.48
C PHE A 64 -2.12 5.22 -0.42
N ALA A 65 -2.10 3.89 -0.46
CA ALA A 65 -2.80 3.07 0.52
C ALA A 65 -2.26 3.28 1.96
N VAL A 66 -0.95 3.42 2.13
CA VAL A 66 -0.33 3.77 3.42
C VAL A 66 -0.85 5.13 3.91
N ASP A 67 -0.90 6.12 3.04
CA ASP A 67 -1.39 7.46 3.37
C ASP A 67 -2.88 7.46 3.73
N GLN A 68 -3.63 6.49 3.22
CA GLN A 68 -5.04 6.25 3.57
C GLN A 68 -5.22 5.35 4.81
N GLY A 69 -4.16 5.06 5.54
CA GLY A 69 -4.22 4.27 6.77
C GLY A 69 -4.37 2.76 6.55
N ARG A 70 -3.85 2.22 5.45
CA ARG A 70 -3.93 0.80 5.11
C ARG A 70 -2.55 0.14 5.18
N ILE A 71 -2.55 -1.20 5.25
CA ILE A 71 -1.35 -2.01 5.03
C ILE A 71 -1.46 -2.61 3.63
N PRO A 72 -0.75 -2.06 2.62
CA PRO A 72 -0.83 -2.57 1.27
C PRO A 72 -0.08 -3.88 1.09
N LEU A 73 -0.68 -4.82 0.35
CA LEU A 73 -0.03 -6.00 -0.18
C LEU A 73 -0.16 -6.00 -1.70
N CYS A 74 0.97 -6.01 -2.39
CA CYS A 74 1.03 -6.10 -3.84
C CYS A 74 2.00 -7.22 -4.23
N SER A 75 1.48 -8.30 -4.80
CA SER A 75 2.29 -9.47 -5.18
C SER A 75 3.36 -9.14 -6.22
N HIS A 76 3.10 -8.17 -7.09
CA HIS A 76 4.05 -7.71 -8.11
C HIS A 76 5.31 -7.06 -7.53
N LEU A 77 5.23 -6.51 -6.33
CA LEU A 77 6.35 -5.88 -5.65
C LEU A 77 7.13 -6.85 -4.76
N LEU A 78 6.61 -8.03 -4.53
CA LEU A 78 7.17 -9.01 -3.61
C LEU A 78 7.81 -10.20 -4.33
N TYR A 79 7.01 -11.01 -4.99
CA TYR A 79 7.44 -12.31 -5.52
C TYR A 79 8.47 -12.24 -6.65
N PRO A 80 8.44 -11.26 -7.58
CA PRO A 80 9.47 -11.16 -8.62
C PRO A 80 10.88 -10.89 -8.10
N GLN A 81 11.03 -10.54 -6.83
CA GLN A 81 12.34 -10.33 -6.21
C GLN A 81 13.09 -11.66 -5.94
N PHE A 82 12.38 -12.78 -5.86
CA PHE A 82 12.97 -14.08 -5.55
C PHE A 82 12.33 -15.26 -6.29
N LEU A 83 11.24 -15.07 -7.03
CA LEU A 83 10.69 -15.99 -8.00
C LEU A 83 11.00 -15.51 -9.42
N ARG A 84 11.31 -16.44 -10.30
CA ARG A 84 11.66 -16.14 -11.69
C ARG A 84 10.41 -15.99 -12.53
N ASP A 85 10.16 -14.78 -13.01
CA ASP A 85 9.02 -14.49 -13.90
C ASP A 85 9.15 -15.12 -15.30
N ASP A 86 10.37 -15.42 -15.72
CA ASP A 86 10.68 -16.07 -16.99
C ASP A 86 10.51 -17.60 -16.94
N ASP A 87 10.32 -18.17 -15.76
CA ASP A 87 10.01 -19.58 -15.55
C ASP A 87 8.50 -19.74 -15.35
N PRO A 88 7.79 -20.47 -16.25
CA PRO A 88 6.33 -20.63 -16.15
C PRO A 88 5.87 -21.27 -14.84
N GLU A 89 6.63 -22.22 -14.28
CA GLU A 89 6.28 -22.87 -13.02
C GLU A 89 6.40 -21.91 -11.82
N GLU A 90 7.49 -21.15 -11.75
CA GLU A 90 7.69 -20.15 -10.70
C GLU A 90 6.71 -18.98 -10.83
N ARG A 91 6.41 -18.56 -12.05
CA ARG A 91 5.38 -17.54 -12.29
C ARG A 91 4.00 -17.99 -11.81
N ASP A 92 3.62 -19.21 -12.11
CA ASP A 92 2.35 -19.80 -11.66
C ASP A 92 2.30 -19.89 -10.13
N LEU A 93 3.41 -20.28 -9.51
CA LEU A 93 3.53 -20.33 -8.05
C LEU A 93 3.34 -18.93 -7.42
N GLY A 94 3.95 -17.91 -7.98
CA GLY A 94 3.79 -16.52 -7.53
C GLY A 94 2.35 -16.01 -7.66
N LEU A 95 1.67 -16.35 -8.75
CA LEU A 95 0.25 -16.03 -8.95
C LEU A 95 -0.62 -16.74 -7.92
N PHE A 96 -0.32 -17.98 -7.61
CA PHE A 96 -1.02 -18.76 -6.57
C PHE A 96 -0.84 -18.13 -5.18
N PHE A 97 0.38 -17.75 -4.83
CA PHE A 97 0.65 -17.07 -3.57
C PHE A 97 -0.09 -15.74 -3.45
N GLY A 98 -0.13 -14.98 -4.53
CA GLY A 98 -0.88 -13.72 -4.58
C GLY A 98 -2.37 -13.91 -4.29
N LYS A 99 -2.97 -14.96 -4.80
CA LYS A 99 -4.38 -15.31 -4.53
C LYS A 99 -4.63 -15.60 -3.05
N ILE A 100 -3.73 -16.36 -2.41
CA ILE A 100 -3.83 -16.67 -0.98
C ILE A 100 -3.69 -15.39 -0.14
N LEU A 101 -2.73 -14.52 -0.46
CA LEU A 101 -2.57 -13.24 0.23
C LEU A 101 -3.82 -12.37 0.09
N MET A 102 -4.38 -12.30 -1.11
CA MET A 102 -5.60 -11.54 -1.36
C MET A 102 -6.78 -12.03 -0.52
N ASP A 103 -6.93 -13.34 -0.35
CA ASP A 103 -7.99 -13.94 0.45
C ASP A 103 -7.93 -13.53 1.93
N HIS A 104 -6.74 -13.21 2.44
CA HIS A 104 -6.54 -12.76 3.81
C HIS A 104 -6.68 -11.23 3.99
N CYS A 105 -6.87 -10.49 2.90
CA CYS A 105 -7.05 -9.04 2.97
C CYS A 105 -8.50 -8.66 3.27
N LYS A 106 -8.67 -7.58 4.02
CA LYS A 106 -10.00 -7.02 4.34
C LYS A 106 -10.64 -6.35 3.15
N GLU A 107 -9.84 -5.68 2.34
CA GLU A 107 -10.28 -4.96 1.15
C GLU A 107 -9.38 -5.29 -0.02
N VAL A 108 -9.94 -5.15 -1.22
CA VAL A 108 -9.21 -5.23 -2.48
C VAL A 108 -9.38 -3.88 -3.19
N TRP A 109 -8.26 -3.24 -3.48
CA TRP A 109 -8.22 -1.96 -4.18
C TRP A 109 -7.70 -2.16 -5.59
N ILE A 110 -8.49 -1.80 -6.58
CA ILE A 110 -8.18 -1.98 -7.99
C ILE A 110 -7.84 -0.62 -8.61
N PHE A 111 -6.64 -0.52 -9.15
CA PHE A 111 -6.15 0.67 -9.85
C PHE A 111 -6.11 0.39 -11.34
N SER A 112 -6.88 1.14 -12.11
CA SER A 112 -7.01 0.93 -13.55
C SER A 112 -7.38 2.23 -14.26
N ASP A 113 -7.05 2.31 -15.52
CA ASP A 113 -7.52 3.34 -16.46
C ASP A 113 -8.83 2.98 -17.17
N GLY A 114 -9.45 1.86 -16.79
CA GLY A 114 -10.70 1.35 -17.36
C GLY A 114 -10.57 -0.01 -18.02
N GLU A 115 -9.35 -0.47 -18.25
CA GLU A 115 -9.08 -1.80 -18.82
C GLU A 115 -8.39 -2.70 -17.78
N PHE A 116 -8.81 -3.96 -17.74
CA PHE A 116 -8.19 -4.98 -16.89
C PHE A 116 -7.29 -5.88 -17.72
N THR A 117 -6.09 -6.11 -17.25
CA THR A 117 -5.26 -7.21 -17.79
C THR A 117 -5.88 -8.56 -17.40
N PRO A 118 -5.52 -9.66 -18.09
CA PRO A 118 -6.01 -10.99 -17.70
C PRO A 118 -5.75 -11.35 -16.24
N GLY A 119 -4.60 -10.93 -15.70
CA GLY A 119 -4.28 -11.12 -14.28
C GLY A 119 -5.21 -10.33 -13.35
N MET A 120 -5.45 -9.07 -13.66
CA MET A 120 -6.40 -8.22 -12.92
C MET A 120 -7.83 -8.78 -12.97
N GLU A 121 -8.24 -9.27 -14.12
CA GLU A 121 -9.56 -9.89 -14.30
C GLU A 121 -9.72 -11.14 -13.40
N ALA A 122 -8.70 -11.97 -13.33
CA ALA A 122 -8.70 -13.15 -12.47
C ALA A 122 -8.78 -12.78 -10.98
N GLU A 123 -8.03 -11.78 -10.55
CA GLU A 123 -8.05 -11.27 -9.18
C GLU A 123 -9.41 -10.63 -8.85
N TYR A 124 -9.97 -9.84 -9.75
CA TYR A 124 -11.30 -9.25 -9.62
C TYR A 124 -12.38 -10.32 -9.44
N LYS A 125 -12.41 -11.33 -10.32
CA LYS A 125 -13.38 -12.43 -10.24
C LYS A 125 -13.25 -13.20 -8.93
N ARG A 126 -12.02 -13.42 -8.45
CA ARG A 126 -11.79 -14.08 -7.17
C ARG A 126 -12.30 -13.25 -6.00
N ALA A 127 -12.02 -11.95 -5.96
CA ALA A 127 -12.51 -11.04 -4.95
C ALA A 127 -14.06 -11.00 -4.91
N LYS A 128 -14.69 -11.01 -6.07
CA LYS A 128 -16.15 -11.10 -6.20
C LYS A 128 -16.73 -12.40 -5.64
N ARG A 129 -16.11 -13.54 -5.97
CA ARG A 129 -16.54 -14.86 -5.45
C ARG A 129 -16.42 -14.96 -3.94
N HIS A 130 -15.40 -14.32 -3.36
CA HIS A 130 -15.16 -14.30 -1.92
C HIS A 130 -15.91 -13.17 -1.19
N GLU A 131 -16.75 -12.42 -1.92
CA GLU A 131 -17.52 -11.31 -1.38
C GLU A 131 -16.67 -10.26 -0.62
N GLN A 132 -15.42 -10.08 -1.07
CA GLN A 132 -14.53 -9.09 -0.50
C GLN A 132 -14.98 -7.67 -0.88
N LYS A 133 -14.76 -6.72 0.01
CA LYS A 133 -15.00 -5.31 -0.28
C LYS A 133 -14.01 -4.82 -1.33
N ILE A 134 -14.50 -4.40 -2.48
CA ILE A 134 -13.70 -3.89 -3.59
C ILE A 134 -13.88 -2.38 -3.69
N ARG A 135 -12.77 -1.66 -3.78
CA ARG A 135 -12.75 -0.23 -4.09
C ARG A 135 -11.97 -0.01 -5.38
N TYR A 136 -12.44 0.93 -6.18
CA TYR A 136 -11.92 1.21 -7.51
C TYR A 136 -11.27 2.58 -7.55
N PHE A 137 -10.09 2.66 -8.16
CA PHE A 137 -9.32 3.88 -8.28
C PHE A 137 -8.81 4.05 -9.71
N THR A 138 -8.71 5.30 -10.16
CA THR A 138 -7.98 5.62 -11.37
C THR A 138 -6.48 5.50 -11.16
N THR A 139 -5.71 5.59 -12.23
CA THR A 139 -4.23 5.61 -12.16
C THR A 139 -3.68 6.86 -11.45
N ASP A 140 -4.51 7.87 -11.25
CA ASP A 140 -4.22 9.06 -10.44
C ASP A 140 -4.72 8.96 -9.00
N CYS A 141 -5.05 7.74 -8.55
CA CYS A 141 -5.54 7.46 -7.19
C CYS A 141 -6.84 8.19 -6.81
N GLN A 142 -7.72 8.43 -7.79
CA GLN A 142 -9.05 8.98 -7.56
C GLN A 142 -10.05 7.84 -7.45
N GLU A 143 -10.81 7.78 -6.36
CA GLU A 143 -11.80 6.74 -6.16
C GLU A 143 -12.99 6.90 -7.13
N THR A 144 -13.45 5.78 -7.67
CA THR A 144 -14.58 5.70 -8.59
C THR A 144 -15.62 4.69 -8.12
N GLY A 145 -16.82 4.72 -8.72
CA GLY A 145 -17.93 3.86 -8.30
C GLY A 145 -17.92 2.44 -8.84
N GLY A 146 -16.99 2.07 -9.72
CA GLY A 146 -16.98 0.75 -10.34
C GLY A 146 -15.90 0.56 -11.39
N PRO A 147 -15.81 -0.63 -12.01
CA PRO A 147 -14.74 -0.98 -12.93
C PRO A 147 -14.80 -0.30 -14.30
N GLY A 148 -15.86 0.37 -14.64
CA GLY A 148 -16.02 1.06 -15.92
C GLY A 148 -15.64 2.53 -15.85
N PHE A 149 -14.40 2.84 -16.12
CA PHE A 149 -13.86 4.20 -16.00
C PHE A 149 -13.95 5.03 -17.26
N GLY A 150 -14.85 4.93 -18.08
CA GLY A 150 -14.83 5.70 -19.33
C GLY A 150 -16.18 5.85 -19.99
N GLY A 151 -17.16 5.26 -19.42
CA GLY A 151 -18.52 5.42 -19.89
C GLY A 151 -19.16 6.66 -19.29
N ALA A 152 -19.66 7.55 -20.12
CA ALA A 152 -20.47 8.69 -19.75
C ALA A 152 -21.86 8.30 -19.19
N ASP A 153 -21.97 7.14 -18.58
CA ASP A 153 -23.20 6.67 -17.95
C ASP A 153 -23.02 6.73 -16.45
N GLY A 154 -23.19 7.93 -15.93
CA GLY A 154 -23.52 8.09 -14.53
C GLY A 154 -24.79 7.30 -14.19
N PRO A 155 -24.98 6.92 -12.92
CA PRO A 155 -26.17 6.21 -12.52
C PRO A 155 -27.42 7.00 -12.90
N ILE A 156 -28.30 6.34 -13.61
CA ILE A 156 -29.66 6.84 -13.82
C ILE A 156 -30.40 6.72 -12.50
#